data_99780cd1d6073f0b1e4dd6d80e879950
#
_entry.id   99780cd1d6073f0b1e4dd6d80e879950
#
_cell.length_a   1.000
_cell.length_b   1.000
_cell.length_c   1.000
_cell.angle_alpha   90.00
_cell.angle_beta   90.00
_cell.angle_gamma   90.00
#
_symmetry.space_group_name_H-M   'P 1'
#
loop_
_entity.id
_entity.type
_entity.pdbx_description
1 polymer ?
#
loop_
_entity_poly.entity_id
_entity_poly.type
_entity_poly.pdbx_seq_one_letter_code
_entity_poly.pdbx_strand_id
1 'polypeptide(L)'
;MMKPISPIYINVKGRLLDLATPQVMGILNVTPDSFYSGSRMQTEEDIAARARQILDEGASIIDIGAYSSRPNAEHISAEEEMRRLRTGLEILNRNHPEAIISVDTFRADVAEECVKEYGVAIINDIAAGEMDHRMFQTVADLGVPYIMMHMQGTPQNMQKEPSYDNLIKDVFLYFARKVQQLRDLGVKDIILDPGFGFGKTLEHNYELLAHLEEFHVFELPVLVGVSRKSMIYKLLGGTPQDSLNGTTVLDTVALMKGAHILRVHDVREAVEAVRIIEKLKIESGYDK
;
A
#
# COMPACT_ATOMS: atom_id res chain seq x y z
N MET A 1 1.29 18.97 22.74
CA MET A 1 2.66 18.90 22.17
C MET A 1 2.85 17.50 21.67
N MET A 2 2.88 17.29 20.37
CA MET A 2 3.32 16.01 19.79
C MET A 2 4.80 15.81 20.16
N LYS A 3 5.14 14.63 20.69
CA LYS A 3 6.55 14.24 20.84
C LYS A 3 7.19 14.22 19.45
N PRO A 4 8.46 14.63 19.29
CA PRO A 4 9.16 14.40 18.05
C PRO A 4 9.09 12.90 17.75
N ILE A 5 8.52 12.55 16.61
CA ILE A 5 8.47 11.16 16.15
C ILE A 5 9.93 10.77 15.90
N SER A 6 10.39 9.73 16.57
CA SER A 6 11.72 9.17 16.29
C SER A 6 11.83 8.88 14.80
N PRO A 7 12.96 9.15 14.16
CA PRO A 7 13.12 8.89 12.74
C PRO A 7 12.80 7.42 12.46
N ILE A 8 11.84 7.20 11.55
CA ILE A 8 11.39 5.86 11.18
C ILE A 8 12.11 5.45 9.90
N TYR A 9 12.84 4.35 9.96
CA TYR A 9 13.56 3.78 8.84
C TYR A 9 13.08 2.36 8.57
N ILE A 10 13.08 1.95 7.31
CA ILE A 10 12.92 0.53 6.92
C ILE A 10 14.17 0.10 6.12
N ASN A 11 14.56 -1.16 6.29
CA ASN A 11 15.71 -1.70 5.57
C ASN A 11 15.29 -2.28 4.22
N VAL A 12 15.62 -1.57 3.16
CA VAL A 12 15.32 -1.97 1.78
C VAL A 12 16.62 -2.44 1.11
N LYS A 13 16.77 -3.74 0.91
CA LYS A 13 17.98 -4.33 0.27
C LYS A 13 19.30 -3.87 0.93
N GLY A 14 19.34 -3.80 2.26
CA GLY A 14 20.53 -3.38 3.00
C GLY A 14 20.76 -1.86 3.07
N ARG A 15 19.87 -1.05 2.53
CA ARG A 15 19.88 0.41 2.65
C ARG A 15 18.72 0.87 3.51
N LEU A 16 18.94 1.85 4.37
CA LEU A 16 17.88 2.45 5.16
C LEU A 16 17.10 3.46 4.30
N LEU A 17 15.81 3.21 4.11
CA LEU A 17 14.89 4.19 3.55
C LEU A 17 14.32 5.02 4.70
N ASP A 18 14.56 6.32 4.65
CA ASP A 18 14.04 7.27 5.62
C ASP A 18 12.57 7.58 5.32
N LEU A 19 11.71 7.36 6.30
CA LEU A 19 10.27 7.64 6.24
C LEU A 19 9.88 8.90 7.05
N ALA A 20 10.85 9.67 7.57
CA ALA A 20 10.57 10.98 8.16
C ALA A 20 10.01 11.93 7.08
N THR A 21 10.54 11.84 5.86
CA THR A 21 9.91 12.41 4.67
C THR A 21 8.96 11.37 4.07
N PRO A 22 7.65 11.65 3.97
CA PRO A 22 6.70 10.69 3.42
C PRO A 22 7.05 10.26 2.00
N GLN A 23 6.93 8.96 1.73
CA GLN A 23 7.25 8.35 0.45
C GLN A 23 5.99 8.15 -0.40
N VAL A 24 6.15 8.21 -1.72
CA VAL A 24 5.06 7.90 -2.67
C VAL A 24 5.32 6.54 -3.30
N MET A 25 4.32 5.66 -3.19
CA MET A 25 4.28 4.33 -3.77
C MET A 25 3.30 4.32 -4.94
N GLY A 26 3.82 4.22 -6.15
CA GLY A 26 3.01 4.21 -7.38
C GLY A 26 2.50 2.82 -7.71
N ILE A 27 1.21 2.71 -8.03
CA ILE A 27 0.54 1.45 -8.36
C ILE A 27 0.83 1.04 -9.81
N LEU A 28 1.33 -0.18 -10.00
CA LEU A 28 1.51 -0.85 -11.28
C LEU A 28 0.73 -2.17 -11.30
N ASN A 29 -0.48 -2.16 -11.84
CA ASN A 29 -1.28 -3.37 -11.97
C ASN A 29 -0.96 -4.09 -13.29
N VAL A 30 -0.61 -5.37 -13.23
CA VAL A 30 -0.38 -6.24 -14.40
C VAL A 30 -1.56 -7.22 -14.60
N THR A 31 -2.79 -6.72 -14.39
CA THR A 31 -4.03 -7.48 -14.61
C THR A 31 -4.62 -7.13 -15.99
N PRO A 32 -5.28 -8.08 -16.69
CA PRO A 32 -5.88 -7.82 -18.00
C PRO A 32 -6.90 -6.66 -18.04
N ASP A 33 -7.52 -6.36 -16.90
CA ASP A 33 -8.59 -5.35 -16.77
C ASP A 33 -8.10 -3.98 -16.28
N SER A 34 -6.78 -3.79 -16.09
CA SER A 34 -6.24 -2.61 -15.38
C SER A 34 -6.18 -1.35 -16.22
N PHE A 35 -6.18 -1.46 -17.54
CA PHE A 35 -6.07 -0.34 -18.46
C PHE A 35 -7.22 -0.32 -19.44
N TYR A 36 -8.00 0.75 -19.42
CA TYR A 36 -9.06 1.17 -20.34
C TYR A 36 -9.75 0.10 -21.20
N SER A 37 -11.05 0.21 -21.33
CA SER A 37 -12.03 -0.64 -22.04
C SER A 37 -11.77 -0.95 -23.53
N GLY A 38 -10.55 -1.03 -23.97
CA GLY A 38 -10.17 -1.28 -25.36
C GLY A 38 -9.06 -2.29 -25.63
N SER A 39 -8.25 -2.68 -24.65
CA SER A 39 -7.16 -3.64 -24.87
C SER A 39 -7.23 -4.81 -23.90
N ARG A 40 -7.51 -5.99 -24.44
CA ARG A 40 -7.58 -7.27 -23.72
C ARG A 40 -6.21 -7.86 -23.36
N MET A 41 -5.11 -7.17 -23.64
CA MET A 41 -3.75 -7.59 -23.29
C MET A 41 -2.93 -6.35 -22.97
N GLN A 42 -2.38 -6.31 -21.78
CA GLN A 42 -1.33 -5.36 -21.44
C GLN A 42 -0.09 -5.74 -22.26
N THR A 43 0.43 -4.81 -23.02
CA THR A 43 1.69 -5.05 -23.74
C THR A 43 2.88 -4.80 -22.81
N GLU A 44 4.06 -5.37 -23.12
CA GLU A 44 5.30 -5.06 -22.40
C GLU A 44 5.59 -3.56 -22.42
N GLU A 45 5.26 -2.90 -23.54
CA GLU A 45 5.41 -1.46 -23.72
C GLU A 45 4.56 -0.66 -22.74
N ASP A 46 3.30 -1.08 -22.48
CA ASP A 46 2.40 -0.40 -21.54
C ASP A 46 2.92 -0.52 -20.10
N ILE A 47 3.41 -1.70 -19.71
CA ILE A 47 4.03 -1.93 -18.40
C ILE A 47 5.28 -1.05 -18.24
N ALA A 48 6.16 -1.05 -19.24
CA ALA A 48 7.38 -0.25 -19.23
C ALA A 48 7.08 1.25 -19.22
N ALA A 49 6.10 1.71 -20.00
CA ALA A 49 5.69 3.11 -20.02
C ALA A 49 5.11 3.55 -18.67
N ARG A 50 4.25 2.72 -18.06
CA ARG A 50 3.69 3.04 -16.74
C ARG A 50 4.74 3.04 -15.64
N ALA A 51 5.66 2.08 -15.65
CA ALA A 51 6.77 2.04 -14.69
C ALA A 51 7.64 3.30 -14.78
N ARG A 52 8.01 3.69 -16.01
CA ARG A 52 8.75 4.93 -16.27
C ARG A 52 7.98 6.15 -15.76
N GLN A 53 6.69 6.27 -16.09
CA GLN A 53 5.85 7.37 -15.64
C GLN A 53 5.86 7.48 -14.11
N ILE A 54 5.67 6.37 -13.39
CA ILE A 54 5.69 6.33 -11.92
C ILE A 54 6.99 6.93 -11.36
N LEU A 55 8.13 6.53 -11.92
CA LEU A 55 9.45 7.00 -11.48
C LEU A 55 9.71 8.46 -11.90
N ASP A 56 9.38 8.83 -13.13
CA ASP A 56 9.57 10.20 -13.65
C ASP A 56 8.69 11.22 -12.90
N GLU A 57 7.52 10.81 -12.43
CA GLU A 57 6.64 11.60 -11.58
C GLU A 57 7.12 11.71 -10.13
N GLY A 58 8.14 10.94 -9.74
CA GLY A 58 8.84 11.06 -8.47
C GLY A 58 8.43 10.07 -7.38
N ALA A 59 7.76 8.96 -7.72
CA ALA A 59 7.57 7.88 -6.76
C ALA A 59 8.91 7.23 -6.39
N SER A 60 9.07 6.88 -5.12
CA SER A 60 10.23 6.15 -4.60
C SER A 60 10.04 4.64 -4.62
N ILE A 61 8.81 4.16 -4.71
CA ILE A 61 8.46 2.73 -4.68
C ILE A 61 7.46 2.45 -5.81
N ILE A 62 7.66 1.33 -6.52
CA ILE A 62 6.66 0.77 -7.44
C ILE A 62 6.01 -0.42 -6.74
N ASP A 63 4.68 -0.42 -6.61
CA ASP A 63 3.92 -1.55 -6.07
C ASP A 63 3.24 -2.31 -7.21
N ILE A 64 3.82 -3.47 -7.56
CA ILE A 64 3.32 -4.32 -8.64
C ILE A 64 2.33 -5.35 -8.11
N GLY A 65 1.15 -5.43 -8.75
CA GLY A 65 0.11 -6.40 -8.40
C GLY A 65 -0.49 -7.07 -9.63
N ALA A 66 -0.72 -8.37 -9.54
CA ALA A 66 -1.32 -9.19 -10.61
C ALA A 66 -2.70 -9.76 -10.23
N TYR A 67 -3.10 -9.63 -8.98
CA TYR A 67 -4.40 -10.04 -8.46
C TYR A 67 -5.30 -8.81 -8.28
N SER A 68 -6.54 -8.89 -8.75
CA SER A 68 -7.51 -7.82 -8.54
C SER A 68 -8.34 -8.07 -7.29
N SER A 69 -8.22 -7.19 -6.31
CA SER A 69 -9.04 -7.21 -5.09
C SER A 69 -10.39 -6.49 -5.25
N ARG A 70 -10.76 -6.07 -6.46
CA ARG A 70 -12.07 -5.42 -6.73
C ARG A 70 -13.20 -6.41 -6.50
N PRO A 71 -14.36 -5.94 -5.99
CA PRO A 71 -15.57 -6.77 -5.92
C PRO A 71 -15.88 -7.38 -7.29
N ASN A 72 -16.19 -8.68 -7.30
CA ASN A 72 -16.49 -9.47 -8.51
C ASN A 72 -15.32 -9.68 -9.47
N ALA A 73 -14.09 -9.37 -9.10
CA ALA A 73 -12.93 -9.76 -9.89
C ALA A 73 -12.77 -11.30 -9.89
N GLU A 74 -12.29 -11.82 -11.02
CA GLU A 74 -12.01 -13.25 -11.16
C GLU A 74 -10.90 -13.68 -10.20
N HIS A 75 -11.12 -14.79 -9.50
CA HIS A 75 -10.08 -15.41 -8.69
C HIS A 75 -9.13 -16.18 -9.60
N ILE A 76 -7.86 -15.79 -9.59
CA ILE A 76 -6.81 -16.46 -10.34
C ILE A 76 -5.97 -17.38 -9.43
N SER A 77 -5.38 -18.43 -10.02
CA SER A 77 -4.46 -19.31 -9.29
C SER A 77 -3.13 -18.63 -8.95
N ALA A 78 -2.34 -19.22 -8.06
CA ALA A 78 -1.00 -18.73 -7.73
C ALA A 78 -0.07 -18.76 -8.95
N GLU A 79 -0.19 -19.79 -9.79
CA GLU A 79 0.60 -19.94 -11.02
C GLU A 79 0.29 -18.83 -12.02
N GLU A 80 -0.98 -18.46 -12.18
CA GLU A 80 -1.38 -17.39 -13.07
C GLU A 80 -0.97 -16.02 -12.52
N GLU A 81 -1.10 -15.80 -11.21
CA GLU A 81 -0.59 -14.59 -10.56
C GLU A 81 0.91 -14.44 -10.78
N MET A 82 1.67 -15.51 -10.50
CA MET A 82 3.13 -15.50 -10.69
C MET A 82 3.52 -15.34 -12.15
N ARG A 83 2.80 -15.94 -13.09
CA ARG A 83 3.05 -15.77 -14.53
C ARG A 83 2.94 -14.29 -14.94
N ARG A 84 1.93 -13.58 -14.45
CA ARG A 84 1.73 -12.14 -14.72
C ARG A 84 2.81 -11.29 -14.06
N LEU A 85 3.11 -11.57 -12.78
CA LEU A 85 4.16 -10.86 -12.03
C LEU A 85 5.52 -11.03 -12.66
N ARG A 86 5.86 -12.25 -13.12
CA ARG A 86 7.15 -12.55 -13.77
C ARG A 86 7.40 -11.62 -14.95
N THR A 87 6.43 -11.49 -15.85
CA THR A 87 6.53 -10.58 -16.99
C THR A 87 6.79 -9.14 -16.55
N GLY A 88 6.03 -8.64 -15.57
CA GLY A 88 6.20 -7.27 -15.07
C GLY A 88 7.54 -7.06 -14.37
N LEU A 89 7.97 -8.01 -13.54
CA LEU A 89 9.23 -7.95 -12.79
C LEU A 89 10.46 -8.02 -13.72
N GLU A 90 10.42 -8.84 -14.77
CA GLU A 90 11.47 -8.88 -15.79
C GLU A 90 11.62 -7.54 -16.50
N ILE A 91 10.50 -6.90 -16.85
CA ILE A 91 10.49 -5.56 -17.47
C ILE A 91 11.08 -4.51 -16.51
N LEU A 92 10.64 -4.53 -15.23
CA LEU A 92 11.13 -3.60 -14.21
C LEU A 92 12.63 -3.77 -14.00
N ASN A 93 13.11 -4.99 -13.80
CA ASN A 93 14.52 -5.26 -13.56
C ASN A 93 15.41 -4.89 -14.77
N ARG A 94 14.91 -5.09 -15.98
CA ARG A 94 15.63 -4.72 -17.21
C ARG A 94 15.74 -3.21 -17.40
N ASN A 95 14.66 -2.47 -17.12
CA ASN A 95 14.57 -1.05 -17.43
C ASN A 95 14.92 -0.14 -16.24
N HIS A 96 14.69 -0.62 -15.01
CA HIS A 96 14.83 0.16 -13.77
C HIS A 96 15.44 -0.68 -12.64
N PRO A 97 16.68 -1.20 -12.78
CA PRO A 97 17.31 -2.14 -11.85
C PRO A 97 17.49 -1.57 -10.42
N GLU A 98 17.52 -0.24 -10.29
CA GLU A 98 17.68 0.45 -9.00
C GLU A 98 16.33 0.77 -8.33
N ALA A 99 15.19 0.51 -8.99
CA ALA A 99 13.88 0.80 -8.42
C ALA A 99 13.60 -0.05 -7.18
N ILE A 100 12.97 0.57 -6.19
CA ILE A 100 12.41 -0.16 -5.04
C ILE A 100 11.08 -0.76 -5.50
N ILE A 101 11.02 -2.08 -5.57
CA ILE A 101 9.82 -2.82 -6.00
C ILE A 101 9.17 -3.45 -4.78
N SER A 102 7.89 -3.18 -4.61
CA SER A 102 6.96 -3.86 -3.71
C SER A 102 6.09 -4.81 -4.52
N VAL A 103 5.74 -5.97 -3.99
CA VAL A 103 4.77 -6.89 -4.60
C VAL A 103 3.49 -6.94 -3.77
N ASP A 104 2.34 -6.67 -4.43
CA ASP A 104 1.00 -6.79 -3.84
C ASP A 104 0.53 -8.25 -4.02
N THR A 105 0.69 -9.05 -2.96
CA THR A 105 0.27 -10.46 -2.91
C THR A 105 -0.02 -10.90 -1.49
N PHE A 106 -1.03 -11.76 -1.33
CA PHE A 106 -1.35 -12.43 -0.07
C PHE A 106 -0.88 -13.88 -0.03
N ARG A 107 -0.12 -14.34 -1.05
CA ARG A 107 0.35 -15.71 -1.18
C ARG A 107 1.83 -15.84 -0.85
N ALA A 108 2.16 -16.69 0.10
CA ALA A 108 3.52 -16.88 0.58
C ALA A 108 4.48 -17.39 -0.52
N ASP A 109 4.04 -18.35 -1.34
CA ASP A 109 4.88 -18.89 -2.43
C ASP A 109 5.17 -17.82 -3.50
N VAL A 110 4.20 -17.00 -3.83
CA VAL A 110 4.37 -15.89 -4.78
C VAL A 110 5.34 -14.85 -4.21
N ALA A 111 5.16 -14.47 -2.93
CA ALA A 111 6.05 -13.53 -2.25
C ALA A 111 7.49 -14.06 -2.22
N GLU A 112 7.67 -15.35 -1.88
CA GLU A 112 8.98 -15.99 -1.82
C GLU A 112 9.69 -15.99 -3.18
N GLU A 113 9.01 -16.38 -4.26
CA GLU A 113 9.56 -16.36 -5.62
C GLU A 113 9.92 -14.95 -6.05
N CYS A 114 9.02 -13.96 -5.82
CA CYS A 114 9.26 -12.56 -6.18
C CYS A 114 10.51 -11.99 -5.50
N VAL A 115 10.72 -12.29 -4.22
CA VAL A 115 11.90 -11.81 -3.48
C VAL A 115 13.16 -12.54 -3.93
N LYS A 116 13.16 -13.88 -3.99
CA LYS A 116 14.35 -14.68 -4.25
C LYS A 116 14.84 -14.58 -5.70
N GLU A 117 13.92 -14.63 -6.66
CA GLU A 117 14.28 -14.69 -8.09
C GLU A 117 14.34 -13.32 -8.75
N TYR A 118 13.53 -12.36 -8.28
CA TYR A 118 13.41 -11.04 -8.92
C TYR A 118 13.91 -9.88 -8.06
N GLY A 119 14.33 -10.18 -6.82
CA GLY A 119 14.86 -9.17 -5.91
C GLY A 119 13.83 -8.13 -5.49
N VAL A 120 12.54 -8.50 -5.38
CA VAL A 120 11.52 -7.63 -4.79
C VAL A 120 11.94 -7.25 -3.37
N ALA A 121 11.72 -6.00 -3.03
CA ALA A 121 12.26 -5.41 -1.81
C ALA A 121 11.27 -5.33 -0.67
N ILE A 122 9.96 -5.32 -0.96
CA ILE A 122 8.87 -5.14 0.02
C ILE A 122 7.74 -6.09 -0.34
N ILE A 123 7.11 -6.71 0.66
CA ILE A 123 5.87 -7.47 0.47
C ILE A 123 4.70 -6.65 0.99
N ASN A 124 3.68 -6.46 0.14
CA ASN A 124 2.43 -5.77 0.46
C ASN A 124 1.29 -6.79 0.48
N ASP A 125 0.80 -7.12 1.69
CA ASP A 125 -0.24 -8.14 1.88
C ASP A 125 -1.54 -7.53 2.38
N ILE A 126 -2.55 -7.53 1.51
CA ILE A 126 -3.90 -7.02 1.80
C ILE A 126 -4.65 -7.81 2.88
N ALA A 127 -4.15 -8.97 3.26
CA ALA A 127 -4.81 -9.89 4.21
C ALA A 127 -4.03 -10.11 5.50
N ALA A 128 -2.84 -9.52 5.67
CA ALA A 128 -1.99 -9.67 6.85
C ALA A 128 -1.89 -11.15 7.33
N GLY A 129 -1.60 -12.06 6.40
CA GLY A 129 -1.44 -13.50 6.66
C GLY A 129 -2.74 -14.28 6.88
N GLU A 130 -3.93 -13.66 6.82
CA GLU A 130 -5.21 -14.38 7.02
C GLU A 130 -5.57 -15.29 5.84
N MET A 131 -5.12 -14.98 4.63
CA MET A 131 -5.40 -15.76 3.42
C MET A 131 -4.33 -16.82 3.13
N ASP A 132 -3.11 -16.68 3.67
CA ASP A 132 -2.05 -17.70 3.66
C ASP A 132 -1.29 -17.65 4.99
N HIS A 133 -1.53 -18.62 5.84
CA HIS A 133 -0.93 -18.69 7.19
C HIS A 133 0.60 -18.89 7.19
N ARG A 134 1.21 -19.24 6.04
CA ARG A 134 2.67 -19.31 5.88
C ARG A 134 3.30 -17.94 5.69
N MET A 135 2.52 -16.90 5.34
CA MET A 135 3.05 -15.58 4.97
C MET A 135 3.97 -15.00 6.06
N PHE A 136 3.58 -15.03 7.32
CA PHE A 136 4.38 -14.45 8.40
C PHE A 136 5.74 -15.13 8.56
N GLN A 137 5.79 -16.45 8.48
CA GLN A 137 7.06 -17.20 8.52
C GLN A 137 7.89 -16.91 7.27
N THR A 138 7.26 -16.87 6.10
CA THR A 138 7.94 -16.53 4.83
C THR A 138 8.58 -15.14 4.88
N VAL A 139 7.87 -14.14 5.37
CA VAL A 139 8.41 -12.78 5.53
C VAL A 139 9.58 -12.76 6.51
N ALA A 140 9.48 -13.47 7.63
CA ALA A 140 10.55 -13.59 8.61
C ALA A 140 11.82 -14.21 8.01
N ASP A 141 11.66 -15.29 7.23
CA ASP A 141 12.77 -16.00 6.58
C ASP A 141 13.41 -15.16 5.46
N LEU A 142 12.62 -14.35 4.76
CA LEU A 142 13.09 -13.45 3.69
C LEU A 142 13.77 -12.19 4.23
N GLY A 143 13.41 -11.72 5.43
CA GLY A 143 14.00 -10.55 6.06
C GLY A 143 13.73 -9.22 5.32
N VAL A 144 12.60 -9.12 4.63
CA VAL A 144 12.17 -7.92 3.89
C VAL A 144 11.08 -7.15 4.64
N PRO A 145 10.94 -5.83 4.42
CA PRO A 145 9.81 -5.05 4.93
C PRO A 145 8.47 -5.64 4.52
N TYR A 146 7.53 -5.62 5.45
CA TYR A 146 6.21 -6.18 5.27
C TYR A 146 5.11 -5.15 5.57
N ILE A 147 4.29 -4.88 4.56
CA ILE A 147 3.09 -4.06 4.69
C ILE A 147 1.94 -5.01 4.99
N MET A 148 1.32 -4.84 6.14
CA MET A 148 0.14 -5.61 6.53
C MET A 148 -1.09 -4.72 6.60
N MET A 149 -2.13 -5.12 5.86
CA MET A 149 -3.37 -4.37 5.80
C MET A 149 -4.48 -5.00 6.65
N HIS A 150 -5.27 -4.14 7.29
CA HIS A 150 -6.50 -4.56 7.95
C HIS A 150 -7.66 -4.70 6.95
N MET A 151 -8.25 -5.87 6.91
CA MET A 151 -9.48 -6.14 6.16
C MET A 151 -10.45 -6.98 7.00
N GLN A 152 -11.74 -6.66 6.97
CA GLN A 152 -12.77 -7.54 7.51
C GLN A 152 -13.35 -8.38 6.37
N GLY A 153 -13.33 -9.71 6.53
CA GLY A 153 -13.76 -10.64 5.49
C GLY A 153 -12.68 -10.93 4.44
N THR A 154 -13.09 -11.21 3.22
CA THR A 154 -12.22 -11.48 2.06
C THR A 154 -12.56 -10.49 0.93
N PRO A 155 -11.71 -10.32 -0.10
CA PRO A 155 -12.02 -9.45 -1.23
C PRO A 155 -13.39 -9.72 -1.87
N GLN A 156 -13.85 -10.96 -1.86
CA GLN A 156 -15.12 -11.38 -2.44
C GLN A 156 -16.35 -11.02 -1.59
N ASN A 157 -16.19 -10.91 -0.26
CA ASN A 157 -17.33 -10.71 0.65
C ASN A 157 -17.19 -9.48 1.56
N MET A 158 -16.04 -8.80 1.59
CA MET A 158 -15.75 -7.69 2.49
C MET A 158 -16.70 -6.49 2.40
N GLN A 159 -17.46 -6.36 1.32
CA GLN A 159 -18.43 -5.28 1.12
C GLN A 159 -19.87 -5.67 1.55
N LYS A 160 -20.06 -6.93 1.99
CA LYS A 160 -21.36 -7.40 2.47
C LYS A 160 -21.46 -7.07 3.96
N GLU A 161 -22.11 -5.95 4.26
CA GLU A 161 -22.46 -5.51 5.62
C GLU A 161 -21.28 -5.51 6.62
N PRO A 162 -20.19 -4.76 6.35
CA PRO A 162 -19.11 -4.66 7.31
C PRO A 162 -19.62 -4.04 8.62
N SER A 163 -19.38 -4.72 9.74
CA SER A 163 -19.87 -4.32 11.05
C SER A 163 -18.75 -4.36 12.09
N TYR A 164 -18.68 -3.34 12.92
CA TYR A 164 -17.73 -3.20 14.03
C TYR A 164 -18.50 -2.77 15.27
N ASP A 165 -18.19 -3.34 16.42
CA ASP A 165 -18.69 -2.83 17.70
C ASP A 165 -18.07 -1.47 18.04
N ASN A 166 -16.76 -1.36 17.76
CA ASN A 166 -16.00 -0.12 17.83
C ASN A 166 -14.84 -0.23 16.81
N LEU A 167 -14.99 0.48 15.70
CA LEU A 167 -14.04 0.39 14.57
C LEU A 167 -12.59 0.58 14.99
N ILE A 168 -12.29 1.67 15.68
CA ILE A 168 -10.90 2.03 16.03
C ILE A 168 -10.31 0.99 16.99
N LYS A 169 -11.04 0.63 18.03
CA LYS A 169 -10.60 -0.40 18.99
C LYS A 169 -10.36 -1.74 18.31
N ASP A 170 -11.26 -2.16 17.41
CA ASP A 170 -11.18 -3.47 16.76
C ASP A 170 -9.98 -3.53 15.80
N VAL A 171 -9.76 -2.46 15.02
CA VAL A 171 -8.58 -2.32 14.14
C VAL A 171 -7.28 -2.29 14.95
N PHE A 172 -7.24 -1.58 16.07
CA PHE A 172 -6.05 -1.52 16.92
C PHE A 172 -5.73 -2.85 17.58
N LEU A 173 -6.73 -3.57 18.09
CA LEU A 173 -6.55 -4.91 18.64
C LEU A 173 -6.09 -5.92 17.57
N TYR A 174 -6.57 -5.77 16.35
CA TYR A 174 -6.10 -6.58 15.22
C TYR A 174 -4.61 -6.34 14.98
N PHE A 175 -4.18 -5.09 14.82
CA PHE A 175 -2.77 -4.78 14.61
C PHE A 175 -1.89 -5.17 15.79
N ALA A 176 -2.31 -4.92 17.01
CA ALA A 176 -1.53 -5.28 18.21
C ALA A 176 -1.19 -6.77 18.22
N ARG A 177 -2.16 -7.65 17.92
CA ARG A 177 -1.95 -9.10 17.83
C ARG A 177 -1.02 -9.48 16.69
N LYS A 178 -1.21 -8.92 15.49
CA LYS A 178 -0.42 -9.23 14.30
C LYS A 178 1.03 -8.73 14.40
N VAL A 179 1.22 -7.52 14.92
CA VAL A 179 2.55 -6.97 15.20
C VAL A 179 3.31 -7.85 16.19
N GLN A 180 2.64 -8.32 17.26
CA GLN A 180 3.29 -9.21 18.23
C GLN A 180 3.72 -10.53 17.55
N GLN A 181 2.86 -11.15 16.76
CA GLN A 181 3.19 -12.37 16.03
C GLN A 181 4.40 -12.20 15.09
N LEU A 182 4.45 -11.11 14.34
CA LEU A 182 5.59 -10.81 13.45
C LEU A 182 6.87 -10.54 14.24
N ARG A 183 6.80 -9.82 15.35
CA ARG A 183 7.95 -9.56 16.23
C ARG A 183 8.47 -10.83 16.89
N ASP A 184 7.59 -11.75 17.28
CA ASP A 184 7.96 -13.06 17.84
C ASP A 184 8.73 -13.93 16.82
N LEU A 185 8.45 -13.75 15.52
CA LEU A 185 9.18 -14.36 14.41
C LEU A 185 10.45 -13.58 14.01
N GLY A 186 10.74 -12.43 14.64
CA GLY A 186 11.92 -11.62 14.38
C GLY A 186 11.79 -10.62 13.22
N VAL A 187 10.59 -10.41 12.67
CA VAL A 187 10.35 -9.38 11.64
C VAL A 187 10.56 -7.99 12.24
N LYS A 188 11.41 -7.18 11.62
CA LYS A 188 11.79 -5.85 12.11
C LYS A 188 11.02 -4.73 11.43
N ASP A 189 10.90 -4.80 10.12
CA ASP A 189 10.36 -3.74 9.27
C ASP A 189 8.90 -4.03 8.94
N ILE A 190 8.00 -3.54 9.80
CA ILE A 190 6.56 -3.72 9.70
C ILE A 190 5.93 -2.37 9.36
N ILE A 191 5.04 -2.34 8.37
CA ILE A 191 4.31 -1.16 7.93
C ILE A 191 2.81 -1.46 8.07
N LEU A 192 2.06 -0.54 8.69
CA LEU A 192 0.63 -0.70 8.91
C LEU A 192 -0.16 -0.04 7.79
N ASP A 193 -1.10 -0.77 7.17
CA ASP A 193 -2.11 -0.19 6.29
C ASP A 193 -3.49 -0.34 6.95
N PRO A 194 -4.14 0.76 7.35
CA PRO A 194 -5.48 0.73 7.94
C PRO A 194 -6.56 0.10 7.05
N GLY A 195 -6.31 -0.08 5.76
CA GLY A 195 -7.19 -0.77 4.82
C GLY A 195 -8.44 0.03 4.45
N PHE A 196 -8.26 1.27 4.01
CA PHE A 196 -9.35 2.09 3.49
C PHE A 196 -10.06 1.38 2.33
N GLY A 197 -11.41 1.28 2.40
CA GLY A 197 -12.20 0.62 1.36
C GLY A 197 -12.30 -0.91 1.48
N PHE A 198 -11.59 -1.54 2.43
CA PHE A 198 -11.61 -2.98 2.64
C PHE A 198 -12.42 -3.34 3.88
N GLY A 199 -13.62 -3.92 3.68
CA GLY A 199 -14.53 -4.27 4.77
C GLY A 199 -14.95 -3.07 5.62
N LYS A 200 -15.24 -1.93 5.00
CA LYS A 200 -15.59 -0.67 5.69
C LYS A 200 -16.67 0.09 4.91
N THR A 201 -17.63 0.65 5.65
CA THR A 201 -18.65 1.56 5.08
C THR A 201 -18.01 2.91 4.72
N LEU A 202 -18.80 3.81 4.15
CA LEU A 202 -18.38 5.19 3.89
C LEU A 202 -17.95 5.86 5.20
N GLU A 203 -18.80 5.79 6.22
CA GLU A 203 -18.61 6.38 7.54
C GLU A 203 -17.38 5.78 8.23
N HIS A 204 -17.22 4.45 8.20
CA HIS A 204 -16.05 3.78 8.76
C HIS A 204 -14.72 4.27 8.13
N ASN A 205 -14.70 4.55 6.82
CA ASN A 205 -13.50 5.08 6.17
C ASN A 205 -13.18 6.50 6.65
N TYR A 206 -14.18 7.36 6.83
CA TYR A 206 -13.94 8.72 7.33
C TYR A 206 -13.60 8.73 8.83
N GLU A 207 -14.23 7.88 9.64
CA GLU A 207 -13.86 7.68 11.04
C GLU A 207 -12.41 7.22 11.16
N LEU A 208 -12.00 6.22 10.38
CA LEU A 208 -10.63 5.72 10.37
C LEU A 208 -9.61 6.80 9.98
N LEU A 209 -9.92 7.62 8.98
CA LEU A 209 -9.06 8.74 8.58
C LEU A 209 -9.03 9.84 9.66
N ALA A 210 -10.16 10.11 10.32
CA ALA A 210 -10.23 11.08 11.41
C ALA A 210 -9.33 10.70 12.59
N HIS A 211 -9.12 9.40 12.82
CA HIS A 211 -8.29 8.83 13.90
C HIS A 211 -6.93 8.30 13.44
N LEU A 212 -6.46 8.65 12.23
CA LEU A 212 -5.22 8.10 11.66
C LEU A 212 -3.99 8.37 12.53
N GLU A 213 -3.92 9.54 13.16
CA GLU A 213 -2.80 9.92 14.04
C GLU A 213 -2.65 9.01 15.26
N GLU A 214 -3.70 8.32 15.69
CA GLU A 214 -3.63 7.40 16.83
C GLU A 214 -2.79 6.15 16.53
N PHE A 215 -2.57 5.80 15.24
CA PHE A 215 -1.70 4.70 14.84
C PHE A 215 -0.24 4.88 15.27
N HIS A 216 0.18 6.09 15.60
CA HIS A 216 1.51 6.36 16.13
C HIS A 216 1.81 5.63 17.46
N VAL A 217 0.78 5.14 18.16
CA VAL A 217 0.96 4.31 19.36
C VAL A 217 1.75 3.02 19.08
N PHE A 218 1.73 2.53 17.85
CA PHE A 218 2.50 1.34 17.46
C PHE A 218 3.98 1.61 17.21
N GLU A 219 4.38 2.88 17.08
CA GLU A 219 5.75 3.30 16.71
C GLU A 219 6.23 2.63 15.41
N LEU A 220 5.29 2.44 14.46
CA LEU A 220 5.51 1.82 13.16
C LEU A 220 5.05 2.77 12.05
N PRO A 221 5.66 2.70 10.86
CA PRO A 221 5.21 3.47 9.72
C PRO A 221 3.78 3.09 9.30
N VAL A 222 3.05 4.09 8.82
CA VAL A 222 1.68 3.94 8.32
C VAL A 222 1.64 4.23 6.83
N LEU A 223 1.11 3.28 6.06
CA LEU A 223 0.77 3.45 4.66
C LEU A 223 -0.70 3.81 4.53
N VAL A 224 -1.02 4.75 3.65
CA VAL A 224 -2.38 5.14 3.32
C VAL A 224 -2.65 4.98 1.83
N GLY A 225 -3.68 4.19 1.51
CA GLY A 225 -4.14 3.97 0.14
C GLY A 225 -5.60 4.40 -0.02
N VAL A 226 -5.87 5.67 -0.31
CA VAL A 226 -7.22 6.21 -0.56
C VAL A 226 -7.49 6.53 -2.02
N SER A 227 -6.47 6.44 -2.87
CA SER A 227 -6.49 6.87 -4.26
C SER A 227 -7.64 6.27 -5.05
N ARG A 228 -8.52 7.13 -5.58
CA ARG A 228 -9.69 6.81 -6.41
C ARG A 228 -10.65 5.80 -5.79
N LYS A 229 -10.64 5.66 -4.45
CA LYS A 229 -11.51 4.72 -3.71
C LYS A 229 -12.94 5.23 -3.56
N SER A 230 -13.85 4.30 -3.30
CA SER A 230 -15.30 4.57 -3.22
C SER A 230 -15.69 5.59 -2.15
N MET A 231 -14.89 5.77 -1.11
CA MET A 231 -15.12 6.79 -0.10
C MET A 231 -15.10 8.22 -0.69
N ILE A 232 -14.44 8.44 -1.83
CA ILE A 232 -14.39 9.73 -2.51
C ILE A 232 -15.63 9.91 -3.38
N TYR A 233 -15.83 9.06 -4.38
CA TYR A 233 -16.88 9.26 -5.36
C TYR A 233 -18.31 8.95 -4.82
N LYS A 234 -18.43 8.16 -3.76
CA LYS A 234 -19.72 7.99 -3.07
C LYS A 234 -20.15 9.23 -2.28
N LEU A 235 -19.17 9.97 -1.73
CA LEU A 235 -19.46 11.23 -1.01
C LEU A 235 -19.72 12.39 -1.97
N LEU A 236 -18.88 12.52 -3.00
CA LEU A 236 -18.88 13.70 -3.88
C LEU A 236 -19.79 13.53 -5.11
N GLY A 237 -20.27 12.31 -5.36
CA GLY A 237 -20.86 11.92 -6.63
C GLY A 237 -19.80 11.66 -7.70
N GLY A 238 -20.13 10.93 -8.77
CA GLY A 238 -19.22 10.64 -9.87
C GLY A 238 -18.67 9.22 -9.86
N THR A 239 -17.49 9.07 -10.42
CA THR A 239 -16.82 7.78 -10.68
C THR A 239 -15.37 7.79 -10.16
N PRO A 240 -14.66 6.65 -10.17
CA PRO A 240 -13.23 6.64 -9.86
C PRO A 240 -12.40 7.60 -10.73
N GLN A 241 -12.80 7.83 -11.97
CA GLN A 241 -12.12 8.74 -12.91
C GLN A 241 -12.21 10.19 -12.44
N ASP A 242 -13.32 10.58 -11.80
CA ASP A 242 -13.57 11.94 -11.32
C ASP A 242 -12.92 12.22 -9.96
N SER A 243 -12.22 11.21 -9.37
CA SER A 243 -11.79 11.23 -7.97
C SER A 243 -10.40 11.84 -7.75
N LEU A 244 -9.76 12.42 -8.76
CA LEU A 244 -8.39 12.97 -8.62
C LEU A 244 -8.31 14.04 -7.53
N ASN A 245 -9.15 15.07 -7.62
CA ASN A 245 -9.15 16.15 -6.62
C ASN A 245 -9.45 15.63 -5.22
N GLY A 246 -10.45 14.75 -5.06
CA GLY A 246 -10.77 14.15 -3.76
C GLY A 246 -9.63 13.27 -3.23
N THR A 247 -8.90 12.58 -4.10
CA THR A 247 -7.69 11.82 -3.74
C THR A 247 -6.64 12.76 -3.16
N THR A 248 -6.29 13.85 -3.86
CA THR A 248 -5.29 14.82 -3.39
C THR A 248 -5.67 15.44 -2.04
N VAL A 249 -6.96 15.75 -1.84
CA VAL A 249 -7.46 16.26 -0.54
C VAL A 249 -7.26 15.24 0.58
N LEU A 250 -7.63 13.98 0.35
CA LEU A 250 -7.50 12.94 1.38
C LEU A 250 -6.04 12.55 1.63
N ASP A 251 -5.19 12.51 0.60
CA ASP A 251 -3.75 12.31 0.74
C ASP A 251 -3.12 13.43 1.57
N THR A 252 -3.50 14.68 1.34
CA THR A 252 -3.05 15.83 2.14
C THR A 252 -3.46 15.68 3.60
N VAL A 253 -4.72 15.31 3.86
CA VAL A 253 -5.20 15.05 5.23
C VAL A 253 -4.43 13.90 5.88
N ALA A 254 -4.18 12.82 5.15
CA ALA A 254 -3.40 11.67 5.64
C ALA A 254 -1.96 12.09 6.01
N LEU A 255 -1.30 12.89 5.18
CA LEU A 255 0.04 13.43 5.46
C LEU A 255 0.05 14.31 6.72
N MET A 256 -0.94 15.18 6.89
CA MET A 256 -1.09 16.02 8.08
C MET A 256 -1.31 15.19 9.36
N LYS A 257 -1.88 13.99 9.21
CA LYS A 257 -2.11 13.03 10.30
C LYS A 257 -0.99 12.00 10.45
N GLY A 258 0.14 12.19 9.74
CA GLY A 258 1.34 11.40 9.91
C GLY A 258 1.41 10.13 9.08
N ALA A 259 0.76 10.06 7.92
CA ALA A 259 1.04 9.01 6.95
C ALA A 259 2.49 9.08 6.49
N HIS A 260 3.16 7.92 6.41
CA HIS A 260 4.56 7.78 6.00
C HIS A 260 4.70 7.34 4.55
N ILE A 261 3.68 6.64 4.01
CA ILE A 261 3.67 6.17 2.63
C ILE A 261 2.27 6.45 2.06
N LEU A 262 2.21 7.07 0.88
CA LEU A 262 0.99 7.20 0.10
C LEU A 262 1.01 6.20 -1.05
N ARG A 263 0.04 5.27 -1.11
CA ARG A 263 -0.12 4.31 -2.20
C ARG A 263 -1.15 4.83 -3.21
N VAL A 264 -0.69 5.21 -4.41
CA VAL A 264 -1.49 6.02 -5.32
C VAL A 264 -1.44 5.58 -6.79
N HIS A 265 -2.50 5.95 -7.54
CA HIS A 265 -2.50 5.89 -9.01
C HIS A 265 -1.90 7.17 -9.61
N ASP A 266 -2.12 8.33 -8.99
CA ASP A 266 -1.78 9.67 -9.45
C ASP A 266 -0.54 10.16 -8.69
N VAL A 267 0.63 9.75 -9.20
CA VAL A 267 1.91 9.91 -8.49
C VAL A 267 2.31 11.36 -8.38
N ARG A 268 2.20 12.13 -9.48
CA ARG A 268 2.59 13.54 -9.51
C ARG A 268 1.87 14.35 -8.44
N GLU A 269 0.56 14.23 -8.35
CA GLU A 269 -0.27 14.97 -7.41
C GLU A 269 0.05 14.58 -5.95
N ALA A 270 0.35 13.31 -5.70
CA ALA A 270 0.78 12.85 -4.38
C ALA A 270 2.16 13.41 -4.00
N VAL A 271 3.12 13.44 -4.94
CA VAL A 271 4.44 14.05 -4.73
C VAL A 271 4.33 15.56 -4.47
N GLU A 272 3.46 16.24 -5.18
CA GLU A 272 3.18 17.66 -4.94
C GLU A 272 2.60 17.88 -3.54
N ALA A 273 1.65 17.04 -3.10
CA ALA A 273 1.10 17.11 -1.75
C ALA A 273 2.18 16.88 -0.69
N VAL A 274 3.06 15.88 -0.86
CA VAL A 274 4.20 15.64 0.05
C VAL A 274 5.09 16.88 0.14
N ARG A 275 5.51 17.45 -1.00
CA ARG A 275 6.39 18.63 -1.02
C ARG A 275 5.78 19.85 -0.32
N ILE A 276 4.46 20.05 -0.47
CA ILE A 276 3.74 21.17 0.19
C ILE A 276 3.73 20.94 1.71
N ILE A 277 3.40 19.73 2.16
CA ILE A 277 3.35 19.41 3.59
C ILE A 277 4.73 19.48 4.24
N GLU A 278 5.78 18.98 3.58
CA GLU A 278 7.16 19.10 4.08
C GLU A 278 7.56 20.56 4.23
N LYS A 279 7.22 21.43 3.27
CA LYS A 279 7.49 22.87 3.39
C LYS A 279 6.76 23.49 4.58
N LEU A 280 5.50 23.12 4.81
CA LEU A 280 4.72 23.59 5.96
C LEU A 280 5.33 23.13 7.31
N LYS A 281 5.83 21.88 7.41
CA LYS A 281 6.51 21.39 8.61
C LYS A 281 7.76 22.21 8.93
N ILE A 282 8.60 22.47 7.95
CA ILE A 282 9.83 23.26 8.11
C ILE A 282 9.50 24.66 8.64
N GLU A 283 8.52 25.36 8.03
CA GLU A 283 8.16 26.74 8.41
C GLU A 283 7.45 26.80 9.77
N SER A 284 6.75 25.74 10.16
CA SER A 284 6.09 25.66 11.47
C SER A 284 7.05 25.36 12.63
N GLY A 285 8.30 25.00 12.32
CA GLY A 285 9.33 24.68 13.32
C GLY A 285 9.11 23.33 13.99
N TYR A 286 8.35 22.42 13.39
CA TYR A 286 8.14 21.06 13.89
C TYR A 286 9.41 20.19 13.87
N ASP A 287 10.42 20.58 13.09
CA ASP A 287 11.71 19.86 12.93
C ASP A 287 12.84 20.47 13.80
N LYS A 288 12.50 21.25 14.86
CA LYS A 288 13.49 21.83 15.77
C LYS A 288 13.40 21.24 17.18
#